data_2a16196a745aa80104592740da7696f5
#
_entry.id   2a16196a745aa80104592740da7696f5
#
_cell.length_a   1.000
_cell.length_b   1.000
_cell.length_c   1.000
_cell.angle_alpha   90.00
_cell.angle_beta   90.00
_cell.angle_gamma   90.00
#
_symmetry.space_group_name_H-M   'P 1'
#
loop_
_entity.id
_entity.type
_entity.pdbx_description
1 polymer ?
#
loop_
_entity_poly.entity_id
_entity_poly.type
_entity_poly.pdbx_seq_one_letter_code
_entity_poly.pdbx_strand_id
1 'polypeptide(L)'
;DELRRFFINKGYVNAEVAATIDTSRQKKAVVTYRINSNKPYRIHNYTMNLDDPKIDSIAHLTAPKRSAVSSAFRIYPEDYTSLVKDSALFDRDILDKERQRITSLLRRRGYYAFNRDYLAYLADSSYNRNIVDLDMILKPYRKLKPDGSVVDTVHRQYYIKDVTIVTDYDPLNQAQSDLSALSGDTVKAGDLQILYGNNGRSIRPGVLRRSIYITPGRL
;
A
#
# COMPACT_ATOMS: atom_id res chain seq x y z
N ASP A 1 -23.55 15.27 -8.74
CA ASP A 1 -23.21 13.90 -8.31
C ASP A 1 -21.96 13.81 -7.43
N GLU A 2 -20.92 14.62 -7.65
CA GLU A 2 -19.69 14.56 -6.84
C GLU A 2 -19.93 14.97 -5.38
N LEU A 3 -20.73 15.99 -5.15
CA LEU A 3 -21.04 16.43 -3.80
C LEU A 3 -21.79 15.35 -3.00
N ARG A 4 -22.74 14.65 -3.65
CA ARG A 4 -23.41 13.51 -3.01
C ARG A 4 -22.44 12.38 -2.70
N ARG A 5 -21.51 12.05 -3.63
CA ARG A 5 -20.47 11.03 -3.40
C ARG A 5 -19.57 11.41 -2.24
N PHE A 6 -19.21 12.69 -2.11
CA PHE A 6 -18.43 13.18 -0.97
C PHE A 6 -19.12 12.86 0.36
N PHE A 7 -20.42 13.17 0.48
CA PHE A 7 -21.17 12.88 1.71
C PHE A 7 -21.27 11.37 1.97
N ILE A 8 -21.53 10.56 0.93
CA ILE A 8 -21.55 9.10 1.05
C ILE A 8 -20.20 8.57 1.55
N ASN A 9 -19.10 9.06 1.02
CA ASN A 9 -17.75 8.65 1.45
C ASN A 9 -17.46 9.04 2.90
N LYS A 10 -18.07 10.10 3.40
CA LYS A 10 -17.97 10.56 4.80
C LYS A 10 -18.96 9.93 5.76
N GLY A 11 -19.66 8.87 5.33
CA GLY A 11 -20.59 8.11 6.17
C GLY A 11 -22.04 8.55 6.08
N TYR A 12 -22.36 9.59 5.33
CA TYR A 12 -23.74 10.04 5.11
C TYR A 12 -24.35 9.30 3.91
N VAL A 13 -24.55 8.00 4.06
CA VAL A 13 -24.96 7.10 2.97
C VAL A 13 -26.30 7.51 2.34
N ASN A 14 -27.21 8.07 3.15
CA ASN A 14 -28.53 8.52 2.73
C ASN A 14 -28.58 10.01 2.39
N ALA A 15 -27.44 10.63 2.10
CA ALA A 15 -27.40 12.04 1.73
C ALA A 15 -28.07 12.30 0.39
N GLU A 16 -28.87 13.35 0.36
CA GLU A 16 -29.55 13.84 -0.84
C GLU A 16 -29.01 15.22 -1.20
N VAL A 17 -28.73 15.43 -2.47
CA VAL A 17 -28.23 16.68 -3.00
C VAL A 17 -29.04 17.06 -4.22
N ALA A 18 -29.69 18.21 -4.16
CA ALA A 18 -30.40 18.82 -5.28
C ALA A 18 -29.72 20.12 -5.70
N ALA A 19 -29.57 20.34 -7.01
CA ALA A 19 -29.02 21.57 -7.55
C ALA A 19 -30.10 22.29 -8.35
N THR A 20 -30.22 23.62 -8.15
CA THR A 20 -31.06 24.50 -8.96
C THR A 20 -30.16 25.56 -9.60
N ILE A 21 -30.42 25.84 -10.88
CA ILE A 21 -29.66 26.81 -11.65
C ILE A 21 -30.59 27.94 -12.03
N ASP A 22 -30.24 29.14 -11.60
CA ASP A 22 -30.92 30.36 -12.01
C ASP A 22 -30.06 31.10 -13.03
N THR A 23 -30.61 31.29 -14.23
CA THR A 23 -30.00 32.00 -15.39
C THR A 23 -30.70 33.31 -15.71
N SER A 24 -31.52 33.84 -14.82
CA SER A 24 -32.31 35.07 -15.06
C SER A 24 -31.43 36.31 -15.29
N ARG A 25 -30.18 36.30 -14.88
CA ARG A 25 -29.21 37.37 -15.12
C ARG A 25 -28.41 37.12 -16.38
N GLN A 26 -28.37 38.10 -17.29
CA GLN A 26 -27.60 38.01 -18.52
C GLN A 26 -26.13 37.63 -18.26
N LYS A 27 -25.64 36.62 -18.94
CA LYS A 27 -24.24 36.11 -18.86
C LYS A 27 -23.79 35.63 -17.45
N LYS A 28 -24.71 35.38 -16.53
CA LYS A 28 -24.42 34.88 -15.18
C LYS A 28 -25.40 33.76 -14.83
N ALA A 29 -24.90 32.73 -14.19
CA ALA A 29 -25.71 31.67 -13.60
C ALA A 29 -25.45 31.61 -12.09
N VAL A 30 -26.50 31.43 -11.29
CA VAL A 30 -26.40 31.15 -9.87
C VAL A 30 -26.81 29.70 -9.69
N VAL A 31 -25.88 28.92 -9.12
CA VAL A 31 -26.14 27.52 -8.79
C VAL A 31 -26.35 27.42 -7.28
N THR A 32 -27.52 26.93 -6.89
CA THR A 32 -27.86 26.71 -5.49
C THR A 32 -27.95 25.22 -5.23
N TYR A 33 -27.15 24.73 -4.26
CA TYR A 33 -27.21 23.36 -3.80
C TYR A 33 -28.02 23.27 -2.50
N ARG A 34 -29.01 22.38 -2.49
CA ARG A 34 -29.74 22.00 -1.28
C ARG A 34 -29.26 20.62 -0.85
N ILE A 35 -28.78 20.53 0.39
CA ILE A 35 -28.19 19.30 0.92
C ILE A 35 -29.01 18.86 2.13
N ASN A 36 -29.48 17.63 2.09
CA ASN A 36 -30.03 16.92 3.23
C ASN A 36 -29.08 15.77 3.55
N SER A 37 -28.23 15.92 4.56
CA SER A 37 -27.22 14.92 4.90
C SER A 37 -27.80 13.68 5.56
N ASN A 38 -28.98 13.77 6.18
CA ASN A 38 -29.53 12.74 7.03
C ASN A 38 -28.56 12.31 8.16
N LYS A 39 -28.88 11.23 8.88
CA LYS A 39 -28.01 10.73 9.95
C LYS A 39 -26.83 9.95 9.34
N PRO A 40 -25.60 10.20 9.82
CA PRO A 40 -24.45 9.44 9.35
C PRO A 40 -24.42 8.04 9.93
N TYR A 41 -23.81 7.11 9.20
CA TYR A 41 -23.47 5.79 9.71
C TYR A 41 -22.23 5.86 10.59
N ARG A 42 -22.22 5.10 11.67
CA ARG A 42 -21.09 4.96 12.59
C ARG A 42 -20.67 3.50 12.66
N ILE A 43 -19.40 3.28 12.86
CA ILE A 43 -18.82 1.96 13.10
C ILE A 43 -19.23 1.55 14.53
N HIS A 44 -19.95 0.43 14.65
CA HIS A 44 -20.31 -0.13 15.94
C HIS A 44 -19.20 -1.03 16.48
N ASN A 45 -18.72 -1.94 15.65
CA ASN A 45 -17.61 -2.83 15.97
C ASN A 45 -16.69 -2.96 14.77
N TYR A 46 -15.37 -2.97 15.01
CA TYR A 46 -14.37 -3.23 13.98
C TYR A 46 -13.53 -4.43 14.37
N THR A 47 -13.57 -5.46 13.55
CA THR A 47 -12.73 -6.63 13.71
C THR A 47 -11.75 -6.78 12.54
N MET A 48 -10.57 -7.25 12.86
CA MET A 48 -9.57 -7.60 11.87
C MET A 48 -9.05 -8.98 12.24
N ASN A 49 -9.49 -9.98 11.50
CA ASN A 49 -9.06 -11.36 11.64
C ASN A 49 -8.69 -11.86 10.24
N LEU A 50 -7.40 -11.85 9.96
CA LEU A 50 -6.88 -12.25 8.67
C LEU A 50 -6.54 -13.74 8.71
N ASP A 51 -7.03 -14.51 7.73
CA ASP A 51 -6.88 -15.98 7.71
C ASP A 51 -5.43 -16.47 7.65
N ASP A 52 -4.46 -15.60 7.32
CA ASP A 52 -3.03 -15.91 7.38
C ASP A 52 -2.43 -15.44 8.72
N PRO A 53 -2.02 -16.34 9.63
CA PRO A 53 -1.53 -15.97 10.97
C PRO A 53 -0.29 -15.06 10.96
N LYS A 54 0.55 -15.15 9.92
CA LYS A 54 1.75 -14.30 9.79
C LYS A 54 1.34 -12.89 9.39
N ILE A 55 0.45 -12.77 8.42
CA ILE A 55 -0.08 -11.48 7.96
C ILE A 55 -0.87 -10.82 9.09
N ASP A 56 -1.72 -11.59 9.77
CA ASP A 56 -2.52 -11.10 10.89
C ASP A 56 -1.62 -10.56 12.02
N SER A 57 -0.60 -11.31 12.41
CA SER A 57 0.37 -10.87 13.40
C SER A 57 1.09 -9.57 13.00
N ILE A 58 1.42 -9.39 11.72
CA ILE A 58 2.06 -8.16 11.23
C ILE A 58 1.07 -6.99 11.25
N ALA A 59 -0.18 -7.21 10.87
CA ALA A 59 -1.22 -6.18 10.85
C ALA A 59 -1.52 -5.62 12.25
N HIS A 60 -1.38 -6.47 13.29
CA HIS A 60 -1.57 -6.13 14.69
C HIS A 60 -0.29 -5.69 15.42
N LEU A 61 0.83 -5.52 14.73
CA LEU A 61 2.07 -5.08 15.37
C LEU A 61 1.90 -3.73 16.08
N THR A 62 2.42 -3.68 17.30
CA THR A 62 2.56 -2.42 18.05
C THR A 62 3.88 -1.74 17.72
N ALA A 63 3.93 -0.42 17.86
CA ALA A 63 5.15 0.34 17.63
C ALA A 63 6.30 -0.18 18.52
N PRO A 64 7.47 -0.48 17.95
CA PRO A 64 8.63 -0.92 18.76
C PRO A 64 9.07 0.18 19.69
N LYS A 65 9.51 -0.19 20.89
CA LYS A 65 10.09 0.76 21.85
C LYS A 65 11.32 1.44 21.21
N ARG A 66 11.47 2.74 21.43
CA ARG A 66 12.52 3.60 20.84
C ARG A 66 13.95 3.05 20.97
N SER A 67 14.22 2.26 22.03
CA SER A 67 15.54 1.65 22.29
C SER A 67 15.91 0.48 21.37
N ALA A 68 14.96 -0.07 20.63
CA ALA A 68 15.18 -1.27 19.81
C ALA A 68 15.48 -0.97 18.33
N VAL A 69 15.60 0.31 17.95
CA VAL A 69 15.68 0.70 16.54
C VAL A 69 17.02 1.33 16.24
N SER A 70 17.72 0.73 15.29
CA SER A 70 18.86 1.36 14.59
C SER A 70 18.40 2.66 13.93
N SER A 71 19.21 3.71 14.04
CA SER A 71 18.95 5.06 13.51
C SER A 71 18.71 5.12 11.99
N ALA A 72 18.89 4.01 11.28
CA ALA A 72 18.70 3.90 9.84
C ALA A 72 17.23 3.74 9.41
N PHE A 73 16.32 3.39 10.33
CA PHE A 73 14.90 3.22 10.02
C PHE A 73 14.07 4.26 10.76
N ARG A 74 13.47 5.19 10.02
CA ARG A 74 12.42 6.05 10.58
C ARG A 74 11.19 5.20 10.90
N ILE A 75 10.88 5.07 12.19
CA ILE A 75 9.64 4.48 12.65
C ILE A 75 8.65 5.62 12.83
N TYR A 76 7.54 5.50 12.15
CA TYR A 76 6.39 6.37 12.34
C TYR A 76 5.42 5.62 13.26
N PRO A 77 5.20 6.07 14.51
CA PRO A 77 4.29 5.40 15.44
C PRO A 77 2.87 5.21 14.88
N GLU A 78 2.42 6.14 14.04
CA GLU A 78 1.14 6.08 13.34
C GLU A 78 0.99 4.86 12.43
N ASP A 79 2.09 4.32 11.91
CA ASP A 79 2.06 3.10 11.07
C ASP A 79 1.58 1.86 11.84
N TYR A 80 1.64 1.90 13.16
CA TYR A 80 1.33 0.78 14.06
C TYR A 80 0.01 0.93 14.82
N THR A 81 -0.72 2.00 14.56
CA THR A 81 -2.01 2.26 15.21
C THR A 81 -3.11 2.19 14.17
N SER A 82 -4.14 1.38 14.44
CA SER A 82 -5.30 1.33 13.55
C SER A 82 -5.99 2.69 13.46
N LEU A 83 -6.29 3.09 12.23
CA LEU A 83 -7.02 4.31 11.92
C LEU A 83 -8.53 4.15 12.09
N VAL A 84 -9.01 2.91 12.05
CA VAL A 84 -10.43 2.57 12.24
C VAL A 84 -10.69 2.40 13.73
N LYS A 85 -11.72 3.08 14.23
CA LYS A 85 -12.10 3.06 15.64
C LYS A 85 -13.59 2.83 15.79
N ASP A 86 -13.96 2.12 16.84
CA ASP A 86 -15.36 1.99 17.21
C ASP A 86 -16.00 3.36 17.49
N SER A 87 -17.26 3.48 17.22
CA SER A 87 -18.05 4.72 17.34
C SER A 87 -17.64 5.88 16.39
N ALA A 88 -16.58 5.71 15.58
CA ALA A 88 -16.21 6.66 14.56
C ALA A 88 -17.23 6.70 13.40
N LEU A 89 -17.14 7.74 12.58
CA LEU A 89 -17.92 7.78 11.34
C LEU A 89 -17.46 6.68 10.37
N PHE A 90 -18.40 6.11 9.64
CA PHE A 90 -18.11 5.21 8.53
C PHE A 90 -17.52 5.99 7.34
N ASP A 91 -16.26 6.40 7.48
CA ASP A 91 -15.53 7.18 6.48
C ASP A 91 -14.70 6.25 5.59
N ARG A 92 -15.06 6.17 4.30
CA ARG A 92 -14.38 5.31 3.32
C ARG A 92 -12.93 5.71 3.10
N ASP A 93 -12.59 7.00 3.23
CA ASP A 93 -11.21 7.45 3.07
C ASP A 93 -10.33 6.94 4.23
N ILE A 94 -10.88 6.85 5.44
CA ILE A 94 -10.17 6.28 6.60
C ILE A 94 -10.00 4.78 6.41
N LEU A 95 -11.01 4.08 5.92
CA LEU A 95 -10.93 2.65 5.62
C LEU A 95 -9.87 2.36 4.55
N ASP A 96 -9.79 3.18 3.51
CA ASP A 96 -8.75 3.01 2.47
C ASP A 96 -7.34 3.32 3.01
N LYS A 97 -7.19 4.35 3.84
CA LYS A 97 -5.92 4.65 4.54
C LYS A 97 -5.47 3.50 5.44
N GLU A 98 -6.41 2.83 6.13
CA GLU A 98 -6.09 1.66 6.96
C GLU A 98 -5.57 0.49 6.10
N ARG A 99 -6.22 0.19 4.98
CA ARG A 99 -5.72 -0.79 4.01
C ARG A 99 -4.32 -0.45 3.52
N GLN A 100 -4.07 0.84 3.24
CA GLN A 100 -2.76 1.32 2.81
C GLN A 100 -1.70 1.19 3.92
N ARG A 101 -2.06 1.49 5.18
CA ARG A 101 -1.19 1.33 6.35
C ARG A 101 -0.71 -0.12 6.48
N ILE A 102 -1.67 -1.07 6.48
CA ILE A 102 -1.36 -2.50 6.59
C ILE A 102 -0.52 -2.97 5.40
N THR A 103 -0.87 -2.56 4.18
CA THR A 103 -0.10 -2.86 2.98
C THR A 103 1.35 -2.40 3.10
N SER A 104 1.58 -1.19 3.62
CA SER A 104 2.93 -0.65 3.82
C SER A 104 3.71 -1.44 4.86
N LEU A 105 3.08 -1.85 5.97
CA LEU A 105 3.70 -2.71 6.98
C LEU A 105 4.10 -4.06 6.40
N LEU A 106 3.23 -4.69 5.63
CA LEU A 106 3.48 -5.99 5.00
C LEU A 106 4.60 -5.91 3.98
N ARG A 107 4.63 -4.88 3.13
CA ARG A 107 5.70 -4.67 2.15
C ARG A 107 7.06 -4.49 2.82
N ARG A 108 7.12 -3.73 3.93
CA ARG A 108 8.35 -3.58 4.73
C ARG A 108 8.80 -4.90 5.38
N ARG A 109 7.93 -5.89 5.47
CA ARG A 109 8.20 -7.24 5.99
C ARG A 109 8.35 -8.28 4.88
N GLY A 110 8.65 -7.84 3.66
CA GLY A 110 9.00 -8.70 2.54
C GLY A 110 7.82 -9.26 1.74
N TYR A 111 6.59 -8.87 2.02
CA TYR A 111 5.46 -9.21 1.16
C TYR A 111 5.42 -8.28 -0.07
N TYR A 112 6.45 -8.35 -0.89
CA TYR A 112 6.68 -7.45 -2.02
C TYR A 112 5.49 -7.34 -2.98
N ALA A 113 4.87 -8.46 -3.32
CA ALA A 113 3.73 -8.53 -4.24
C ALA A 113 2.38 -8.16 -3.57
N PHE A 114 2.38 -7.80 -2.28
CA PHE A 114 1.14 -7.47 -1.58
C PHE A 114 0.57 -6.13 -2.05
N ASN A 115 -0.74 -6.10 -2.30
CA ASN A 115 -1.47 -4.91 -2.70
C ASN A 115 -2.64 -4.68 -1.74
N ARG A 116 -3.05 -3.42 -1.56
CA ARG A 116 -4.21 -3.04 -0.73
C ARG A 116 -5.51 -3.71 -1.15
N ASP A 117 -5.64 -4.12 -2.42
CA ASP A 117 -6.85 -4.74 -2.95
C ASP A 117 -7.06 -6.18 -2.46
N TYR A 118 -6.04 -6.77 -1.81
CA TYR A 118 -6.17 -8.03 -1.07
C TYR A 118 -6.86 -7.85 0.28
N LEU A 119 -6.91 -6.63 0.82
CA LEU A 119 -7.69 -6.32 2.01
C LEU A 119 -9.06 -5.79 1.61
N ALA A 120 -10.12 -6.39 2.13
CA ALA A 120 -11.48 -5.95 1.89
C ALA A 120 -12.22 -5.81 3.24
N TYR A 121 -13.28 -5.01 3.23
CA TYR A 121 -14.19 -4.90 4.35
C TYR A 121 -15.49 -5.60 4.02
N LEU A 122 -15.96 -6.42 4.94
CA LEU A 122 -17.35 -6.85 5.02
C LEU A 122 -18.06 -5.88 5.96
N ALA A 123 -19.15 -5.30 5.50
CA ALA A 123 -19.91 -4.32 6.26
C ALA A 123 -21.32 -4.86 6.50
N ASP A 124 -21.69 -5.06 7.74
CA ASP A 124 -23.04 -5.43 8.14
C ASP A 124 -23.77 -4.23 8.74
N SER A 125 -24.85 -3.82 8.09
CA SER A 125 -25.72 -2.71 8.50
C SER A 125 -27.14 -3.14 8.84
N SER A 126 -27.34 -4.41 9.14
CA SER A 126 -28.68 -5.02 9.37
C SER A 126 -29.43 -4.47 10.60
N TYR A 127 -28.75 -3.71 11.46
CA TYR A 127 -29.32 -3.19 12.72
C TYR A 127 -30.36 -2.08 12.58
N ASN A 128 -30.60 -1.53 11.39
CA ASN A 128 -31.53 -0.41 11.12
C ASN A 128 -31.35 0.84 12.02
N ARG A 129 -30.13 1.08 12.54
CA ARG A 129 -29.82 2.17 13.50
C ARG A 129 -28.73 3.13 13.02
N ASN A 130 -28.42 3.20 11.74
CA ASN A 130 -27.30 3.94 11.20
C ASN A 130 -25.94 3.55 11.84
N ILE A 131 -25.80 2.29 12.18
CA ILE A 131 -24.56 1.66 12.65
C ILE A 131 -24.15 0.54 11.69
N VAL A 132 -22.86 0.23 11.67
CA VAL A 132 -22.28 -0.80 10.82
C VAL A 132 -21.20 -1.55 11.58
N ASP A 133 -21.23 -2.88 11.51
CA ASP A 133 -20.11 -3.72 11.91
C ASP A 133 -19.20 -3.94 10.71
N LEU A 134 -17.90 -3.87 10.93
CA LEU A 134 -16.88 -3.99 9.89
C LEU A 134 -15.94 -5.13 10.23
N ASP A 135 -15.81 -6.07 9.31
CA ASP A 135 -14.81 -7.13 9.36
C ASP A 135 -13.81 -6.93 8.23
N MET A 136 -12.52 -6.76 8.57
CA MET A 136 -11.46 -6.76 7.57
C MET A 136 -11.06 -8.20 7.25
N ILE A 137 -11.11 -8.55 5.98
CA ILE A 137 -10.78 -9.87 5.46
C ILE A 137 -9.60 -9.82 4.51
N LEU A 138 -8.84 -10.91 4.44
CA LEU A 138 -7.75 -11.11 3.50
C LEU A 138 -8.22 -11.95 2.32
N LYS A 139 -8.08 -11.41 1.10
CA LYS A 139 -8.31 -12.18 -0.13
C LYS A 139 -7.07 -12.99 -0.48
N PRO A 140 -7.21 -14.19 -1.06
CA PRO A 140 -6.09 -14.99 -1.50
C PRO A 140 -5.28 -14.31 -2.61
N TYR A 141 -3.99 -14.65 -2.70
CA TYR A 141 -3.16 -14.21 -3.81
C TYR A 141 -3.52 -14.98 -5.08
N ARG A 142 -3.92 -14.27 -6.13
CA ARG A 142 -4.27 -14.85 -7.42
C ARG A 142 -3.05 -14.93 -8.33
N LYS A 143 -2.65 -16.14 -8.64
CA LYS A 143 -1.53 -16.42 -9.56
C LYS A 143 -2.05 -16.88 -10.92
N LEU A 144 -1.65 -16.15 -11.96
CA LEU A 144 -1.89 -16.57 -13.33
C LEU A 144 -0.88 -17.68 -13.70
N LYS A 145 -1.37 -18.82 -14.17
CA LYS A 145 -0.54 -19.89 -14.70
C LYS A 145 -0.23 -19.69 -16.19
N PRO A 146 0.80 -20.36 -16.73
CA PRO A 146 1.13 -20.28 -18.16
C PRO A 146 -0.01 -20.71 -19.09
N ASP A 147 -0.91 -21.57 -18.61
CA ASP A 147 -2.11 -22.03 -19.33
C ASP A 147 -3.27 -21.03 -19.33
N GLY A 148 -3.09 -19.83 -18.72
CA GLY A 148 -4.11 -18.81 -18.60
C GLY A 148 -5.08 -19.02 -17.43
N SER A 149 -5.01 -20.12 -16.70
CA SER A 149 -5.84 -20.35 -15.52
C SER A 149 -5.36 -19.55 -14.31
N VAL A 150 -6.31 -19.13 -13.45
CA VAL A 150 -6.03 -18.41 -12.20
C VAL A 150 -6.16 -19.39 -11.03
N VAL A 151 -5.17 -19.41 -10.17
CA VAL A 151 -5.17 -20.24 -8.96
C VAL A 151 -4.97 -19.36 -7.74
N ASP A 152 -5.82 -19.57 -6.74
CA ASP A 152 -5.70 -18.93 -5.44
C ASP A 152 -4.57 -19.60 -4.65
N THR A 153 -3.64 -18.78 -4.13
CA THR A 153 -2.49 -19.23 -3.36
C THR A 153 -2.28 -18.34 -2.15
N VAL A 154 -1.34 -18.71 -1.28
CA VAL A 154 -0.95 -17.92 -0.12
C VAL A 154 -0.04 -16.75 -0.52
N HIS A 155 -0.10 -15.66 0.22
CA HIS A 155 0.85 -14.56 0.10
C HIS A 155 2.22 -14.99 0.60
N ARG A 156 3.27 -14.66 -0.16
CA ARG A 156 4.64 -15.10 0.15
C ARG A 156 5.52 -13.92 0.55
N GLN A 157 6.39 -14.17 1.53
CA GLN A 157 7.50 -13.27 1.82
C GLN A 157 8.65 -13.53 0.86
N TYR A 158 9.28 -12.44 0.43
CA TYR A 158 10.45 -12.45 -0.45
C TYR A 158 11.66 -11.93 0.30
N TYR A 159 12.79 -12.57 0.09
CA TYR A 159 14.09 -12.17 0.62
C TYR A 159 14.98 -11.80 -0.56
N ILE A 160 15.83 -10.80 -0.35
CA ILE A 160 16.81 -10.41 -1.35
C ILE A 160 17.85 -11.53 -1.42
N LYS A 161 17.96 -12.18 -2.57
CA LYS A 161 18.93 -13.25 -2.78
C LYS A 161 20.31 -12.67 -3.07
N ASP A 162 20.41 -11.88 -4.13
CA ASP A 162 21.65 -11.31 -4.63
C ASP A 162 21.46 -9.83 -4.98
N VAL A 163 22.52 -9.05 -4.82
CA VAL A 163 22.54 -7.64 -5.23
C VAL A 163 23.66 -7.44 -6.23
N THR A 164 23.32 -7.10 -7.45
CA THR A 164 24.26 -6.78 -8.51
C THR A 164 24.16 -5.30 -8.87
N ILE A 165 25.28 -4.61 -8.85
CA ILE A 165 25.40 -3.22 -9.27
C ILE A 165 25.98 -3.22 -10.67
N VAL A 166 25.29 -2.61 -11.61
CA VAL A 166 25.80 -2.39 -12.96
C VAL A 166 26.21 -0.92 -13.07
N THR A 167 27.51 -0.65 -13.31
CA THR A 167 27.96 0.69 -13.66
C THR A 167 27.77 0.90 -15.16
N ASP A 168 27.71 2.15 -15.59
CA ASP A 168 27.56 2.51 -17.02
C ASP A 168 26.28 1.94 -17.69
N TYR A 169 25.21 1.72 -16.90
CA TYR A 169 23.94 1.30 -17.43
C TYR A 169 23.27 2.41 -18.25
N ASP A 170 23.01 2.13 -19.52
CA ASP A 170 22.26 3.01 -20.43
C ASP A 170 20.81 2.49 -20.58
N PRO A 171 19.82 3.19 -20.02
CA PRO A 171 18.42 2.76 -20.10
C PRO A 171 17.82 2.80 -21.52
N LEU A 172 18.48 3.49 -22.46
CA LEU A 172 18.05 3.58 -23.86
C LEU A 172 18.58 2.41 -24.71
N ASN A 173 19.57 1.68 -24.20
CA ASN A 173 20.16 0.55 -24.90
C ASN A 173 19.48 -0.76 -24.48
N GLN A 174 18.53 -1.23 -25.28
CA GLN A 174 17.78 -2.48 -25.01
C GLN A 174 18.68 -3.73 -24.91
N ALA A 175 19.85 -3.75 -25.54
CA ALA A 175 20.80 -4.86 -25.43
C ALA A 175 21.38 -5.01 -24.00
N GLN A 176 21.32 -3.97 -23.17
CA GLN A 176 21.74 -4.00 -21.76
C GLN A 176 20.63 -4.46 -20.79
N SER A 177 19.42 -4.69 -21.27
CA SER A 177 18.32 -5.24 -20.44
C SER A 177 18.61 -6.68 -20.00
N ASP A 178 19.46 -7.38 -20.73
CA ASP A 178 19.88 -8.74 -20.40
C ASP A 178 21.25 -8.71 -19.70
N LEU A 179 21.24 -8.90 -18.36
CA LEU A 179 22.46 -8.90 -17.53
C LEU A 179 23.52 -9.92 -18.01
N SER A 180 23.07 -10.98 -18.69
CA SER A 180 23.96 -12.01 -19.26
C SER A 180 24.72 -11.52 -20.49
N ALA A 181 24.22 -10.50 -21.17
CA ALA A 181 24.85 -9.90 -22.35
C ALA A 181 25.86 -8.79 -22.01
N LEU A 182 25.91 -8.36 -20.73
CA LEU A 182 26.89 -7.36 -20.29
C LEU A 182 28.26 -8.01 -20.11
N SER A 183 29.13 -7.80 -21.08
CA SER A 183 30.54 -8.14 -20.98
C SER A 183 31.26 -7.05 -20.18
N GLY A 184 31.82 -7.39 -19.02
CA GLY A 184 32.55 -6.45 -18.20
C GLY A 184 33.29 -7.14 -17.05
N ASP A 185 34.13 -6.37 -16.35
CA ASP A 185 34.87 -6.89 -15.20
C ASP A 185 33.95 -6.99 -13.98
N THR A 186 33.82 -8.19 -13.45
CA THR A 186 32.98 -8.46 -12.28
C THR A 186 33.81 -8.52 -11.02
N VAL A 187 33.51 -7.67 -10.05
CA VAL A 187 34.20 -7.60 -8.76
C VAL A 187 33.23 -7.86 -7.62
N LYS A 188 33.63 -8.72 -6.69
CA LYS A 188 32.90 -8.91 -5.43
C LYS A 188 33.37 -7.91 -4.39
N ALA A 189 32.45 -7.19 -3.77
CA ALA A 189 32.67 -6.27 -2.68
C ALA A 189 31.79 -6.64 -1.47
N GLY A 190 32.25 -7.63 -0.69
CA GLY A 190 31.47 -8.27 0.37
C GLY A 190 30.29 -9.04 -0.22
N ASP A 191 29.08 -8.65 0.15
CA ASP A 191 27.83 -9.31 -0.26
C ASP A 191 27.29 -8.78 -1.62
N LEU A 192 27.99 -7.79 -2.21
CA LEU A 192 27.60 -7.16 -3.45
C LEU A 192 28.45 -7.67 -4.61
N GLN A 193 27.81 -7.85 -5.76
CA GLN A 193 28.46 -8.09 -7.02
C GLN A 193 28.43 -6.78 -7.84
N ILE A 194 29.58 -6.35 -8.35
CA ILE A 194 29.70 -5.13 -9.14
C ILE A 194 30.16 -5.54 -10.53
N LEU A 195 29.35 -5.21 -11.52
CA LEU A 195 29.65 -5.39 -12.93
C LEU A 195 30.05 -4.04 -13.52
N TYR A 196 31.32 -3.90 -13.88
CA TYR A 196 31.82 -2.72 -14.54
C TYR A 196 31.63 -2.86 -16.05
N GLY A 197 31.09 -1.82 -16.67
CA GLY A 197 30.95 -1.77 -18.12
C GLY A 197 32.29 -1.54 -18.84
N ASN A 198 32.22 -1.29 -20.14
CA ASN A 198 33.38 -1.16 -21.03
C ASN A 198 34.33 0.00 -20.67
N ASN A 199 33.87 0.97 -19.86
CA ASN A 199 34.66 2.12 -19.43
C ASN A 199 35.61 1.81 -18.25
N GLY A 200 35.66 0.54 -17.83
CA GLY A 200 36.50 0.08 -16.73
C GLY A 200 36.00 0.50 -15.36
N ARG A 201 36.86 0.40 -14.35
CA ARG A 201 36.51 0.66 -12.93
C ARG A 201 36.46 2.17 -12.63
N SER A 202 35.41 2.83 -13.08
CA SER A 202 35.19 4.28 -12.86
C SER A 202 34.98 4.63 -11.38
N ILE A 203 34.38 3.74 -10.59
CA ILE A 203 34.06 3.94 -9.16
C ILE A 203 34.66 2.81 -8.33
N ARG A 204 35.28 3.15 -7.20
CA ARG A 204 35.88 2.16 -6.29
C ARG A 204 34.82 1.28 -5.64
N PRO A 205 34.99 -0.07 -5.57
CA PRO A 205 34.02 -0.99 -4.96
C PRO A 205 33.60 -0.61 -3.55
N GLY A 206 34.54 -0.12 -2.73
CA GLY A 206 34.25 0.30 -1.35
C GLY A 206 33.34 1.52 -1.24
N VAL A 207 33.34 2.41 -2.25
CA VAL A 207 32.41 3.56 -2.29
C VAL A 207 31.01 3.07 -2.61
N LEU A 208 30.84 2.23 -3.63
CA LEU A 208 29.55 1.65 -4.00
C LEU A 208 28.94 0.86 -2.84
N ARG A 209 29.74 0.06 -2.14
CA ARG A 209 29.26 -0.70 -0.98
C ARG A 209 28.73 0.22 0.14
N ARG A 210 29.38 1.35 0.41
CA ARG A 210 28.93 2.29 1.45
C ARG A 210 27.67 3.06 1.07
N SER A 211 27.40 3.19 -0.22
CA SER A 211 26.25 3.93 -0.75
C SER A 211 24.99 3.07 -0.86
N ILE A 212 25.12 1.74 -0.70
CA ILE A 212 23.99 0.81 -0.85
C ILE A 212 23.64 0.21 0.50
N TYR A 213 22.37 0.39 0.88
CA TYR A 213 21.81 -0.11 2.13
C TYR A 213 21.06 -1.43 1.97
N ILE A 214 20.99 -1.95 0.74
CA ILE A 214 20.36 -3.22 0.42
C ILE A 214 21.36 -4.34 0.70
N THR A 215 20.94 -5.33 1.50
CA THR A 215 21.78 -6.49 1.87
C THR A 215 21.09 -7.79 1.51
N PRO A 216 21.79 -8.76 0.87
CA PRO A 216 21.27 -10.11 0.65
C PRO A 216 20.84 -10.78 1.98
N GLY A 217 19.83 -11.63 1.92
CA GLY A 217 19.28 -12.34 3.09
C GLY A 217 18.36 -11.50 3.98
N ARG A 218 18.16 -10.22 3.69
CA ARG A 218 17.20 -9.37 4.41
C ARG A 218 15.89 -9.19 3.65
N LEU A 219 14.84 -8.87 4.38
CA LEU A 219 13.51 -8.50 3.88
C LEU A 219 13.52 -7.07 3.32
#